data_b00eef7f723c4ff142fed58ff9fe41c9
#
_entry.id   b00eef7f723c4ff142fed58ff9fe41c9
#
_cell.length_a   1.000
_cell.length_b   1.000
_cell.length_c   1.000
_cell.angle_alpha   90.00
_cell.angle_beta   90.00
_cell.angle_gamma   90.00
#
_symmetry.space_group_name_H-M   'P 1'
#
loop_
_entity.id
_entity.type
_entity.pdbx_description
1 polymer ?
#
loop_
_entity_poly.entity_id
_entity_poly.type
_entity_poly.pdbx_seq_one_letter_code
_entity_poly.pdbx_strand_id
1 'polypeptide(L)' 'MDTPNPESRRLHNVRNHLSVIIGYCDLLLGELPESDSRHKDILEMRKAAHAAMALLQDGVNI' A
#
# COMPACT_ATOMS: atom_id res chain seq x y z
N MET A 1 13.30 -13.38 -24.70
CA MET A 1 12.80 -12.28 -23.90
C MET A 1 11.42 -12.59 -23.34
N ASP A 2 11.27 -12.51 -22.06
CA ASP A 2 10.04 -12.92 -21.43
C ASP A 2 9.00 -11.84 -21.45
N THR A 3 7.84 -12.18 -21.92
CA THR A 3 6.69 -11.30 -21.81
C THR A 3 6.11 -11.50 -20.42
N PRO A 4 5.92 -10.44 -19.65
CA PRO A 4 5.29 -10.62 -18.34
C PRO A 4 3.92 -11.21 -18.53
N ASN A 5 3.60 -12.23 -17.74
CA ASN A 5 2.28 -12.82 -17.85
C ASN A 5 1.25 -11.85 -17.22
N PRO A 6 -0.05 -12.01 -17.57
CA PRO A 6 -1.08 -11.11 -17.08
C PRO A 6 -1.17 -11.06 -15.56
N GLU A 7 -0.87 -12.17 -14.90
CA GLU A 7 -0.94 -12.24 -13.46
C GLU A 7 0.16 -11.41 -12.80
N SER A 8 1.39 -11.51 -13.32
CA SER A 8 2.50 -10.71 -12.81
C SER A 8 2.26 -9.22 -13.01
N ARG A 9 1.68 -8.87 -14.15
CA ARG A 9 1.35 -7.47 -14.44
C ARG A 9 0.30 -6.96 -13.49
N ARG A 10 -0.69 -7.78 -13.19
CA ARG A 10 -1.76 -7.43 -12.27
C ARG A 10 -1.22 -7.17 -10.86
N LEU A 11 -0.35 -8.06 -10.40
CA LEU A 11 0.29 -7.91 -9.10
C LEU A 11 1.13 -6.65 -9.03
N HIS A 12 1.86 -6.36 -10.09
CA HIS A 12 2.67 -5.15 -10.15
C HIS A 12 1.81 -3.90 -10.08
N ASN A 13 0.68 -3.90 -10.78
CA ASN A 13 -0.22 -2.76 -10.78
C ASN A 13 -0.86 -2.56 -9.42
N VAL A 14 -1.28 -3.65 -8.77
CA VAL A 14 -1.87 -3.55 -7.43
C VAL A 14 -0.85 -2.98 -6.45
N ARG A 15 0.39 -3.45 -6.53
CA ARG A 15 1.45 -2.95 -5.67
C ARG A 15 1.67 -1.45 -5.88
N ASN A 16 1.64 -1.01 -7.14
CA ASN A 16 1.80 0.41 -7.44
C ASN A 16 0.68 1.24 -6.83
N HIS A 17 -0.55 0.77 -6.92
CA HIS A 17 -1.68 1.48 -6.32
C HIS A 17 -1.57 1.55 -4.81
N LEU A 18 -1.14 0.46 -4.18
CA LEU A 18 -0.94 0.45 -2.74
C LEU A 18 0.17 1.40 -2.32
N SER A 19 1.24 1.49 -3.12
CA SER A 19 2.32 2.43 -2.84
C SER A 19 1.83 3.88 -2.86
N VAL A 20 0.94 4.21 -3.79
CA VAL A 20 0.35 5.54 -3.86
C VAL A 20 -0.48 5.81 -2.61
N ILE A 21 -1.28 4.84 -2.18
CA ILE A 21 -2.10 4.99 -0.98
C ILE A 21 -1.21 5.22 0.25
N ILE A 22 -0.15 4.43 0.39
CA ILE A 22 0.78 4.57 1.51
C ILE A 22 1.44 5.95 1.48
N GLY A 23 1.82 6.42 0.29
CA GLY A 23 2.43 7.73 0.15
C GLY A 23 1.51 8.85 0.61
N TYR A 24 0.23 8.78 0.26
CA TYR A 24 -0.73 9.79 0.71
C TYR A 24 -1.00 9.68 2.20
N CYS A 25 -1.02 8.46 2.74
CA CYS A 25 -1.14 8.30 4.20
C CYS A 25 0.02 8.98 4.91
N ASP A 26 1.25 8.77 4.43
CA ASP A 26 2.42 9.40 5.02
C ASP A 26 2.35 10.92 4.95
N LEU A 27 1.89 11.44 3.81
CA LEU A 27 1.75 12.86 3.62
C LEU A 27 0.75 13.45 4.63
N LEU A 28 -0.41 12.82 4.74
CA LEU A 28 -1.46 13.29 5.65
C LEU A 28 -1.03 13.18 7.11
N LEU A 29 -0.33 12.10 7.47
CA LEU A 29 0.15 11.94 8.84
C LEU A 29 1.15 13.02 9.21
N GLY A 30 1.92 13.51 8.24
CA GLY A 30 2.84 14.60 8.47
C GLY A 30 2.15 15.95 8.63
N GLU A 31 0.93 16.08 8.10
CA GLU A 31 0.19 17.34 8.15
C GLU A 31 -0.78 17.43 9.33
N LEU A 32 -1.27 16.30 9.82
CA LEU A 32 -2.27 16.28 10.88
C LEU A 32 -1.60 16.13 12.24
N PRO A 33 -2.03 16.92 13.24
CA PRO A 33 -1.53 16.70 14.59
C PRO A 33 -2.05 15.39 15.15
N GLU A 34 -1.31 14.80 16.08
CA GLU A 34 -1.69 13.53 16.68
C GLU A 34 -3.01 13.62 17.43
N SER A 35 -3.38 14.82 17.87
CA SER A 35 -4.65 15.02 18.56
C SER A 35 -5.86 15.02 17.63
N ASP A 36 -5.63 15.10 16.32
CA ASP A 36 -6.71 15.07 15.35
C ASP A 36 -7.21 13.62 15.21
N SER A 37 -8.52 13.43 15.31
CA SER A 37 -9.11 12.08 15.24
C SER A 37 -8.79 11.40 13.91
N ARG A 38 -8.58 12.18 12.85
CA ARG A 38 -8.26 11.61 11.53
C ARG A 38 -6.87 10.99 11.49
N HIS A 39 -5.97 11.46 12.35
CA HIS A 39 -4.62 10.91 12.41
C HIS A 39 -4.66 9.42 12.68
N LYS A 40 -5.47 9.02 13.64
CA LYS A 40 -5.64 7.61 14.01
C LYS A 40 -6.22 6.80 12.85
N ASP A 41 -7.21 7.36 12.17
CA ASP A 41 -7.84 6.68 11.05
C ASP A 41 -6.85 6.44 9.92
N ILE A 42 -6.01 7.42 9.65
CA ILE A 42 -5.02 7.30 8.58
C ILE A 42 -3.95 6.28 8.94
N LEU A 43 -3.58 6.20 10.22
CA LEU A 43 -2.66 5.15 10.65
C LEU A 43 -3.23 3.76 10.37
N GLU A 44 -4.52 3.57 10.59
CA GLU A 44 -5.16 2.30 10.30
C GLU A 44 -5.19 2.00 8.80
N MET A 45 -5.43 3.02 7.99
CA MET A 45 -5.41 2.86 6.55
C MET A 45 -4.02 2.46 6.06
N ARG A 46 -3.00 3.11 6.60
CA ARG A 46 -1.61 2.82 6.24
C ARG A 46 -1.25 1.39 6.61
N LYS A 47 -1.68 0.97 7.78
CA LYS A 47 -1.46 -0.39 8.26
C LYS A 47 -2.07 -1.42 7.32
N ALA A 48 -3.32 -1.16 6.90
CA ALA A 48 -4.02 -2.05 6.00
C ALA A 48 -3.31 -2.15 4.64
N ALA A 49 -2.82 -1.03 4.13
CA ALA A 49 -2.12 -1.01 2.86
C ALA A 49 -0.81 -1.80 2.94
N HIS A 50 -0.08 -1.66 4.04
CA HIS A 50 1.14 -2.43 4.25
C HIS A 50 0.85 -3.92 4.36
N ALA A 51 -0.24 -4.28 5.03
CA ALA A 51 -0.64 -5.68 5.14
C ALA A 51 -0.95 -6.28 3.77
N ALA A 52 -1.64 -5.52 2.93
CA ALA A 52 -1.94 -5.96 1.57
C ALA A 52 -0.67 -6.14 0.75
N MET A 53 0.29 -5.24 0.91
CA MET A 53 1.58 -5.38 0.23
C MET A 53 2.30 -6.66 0.63
N ALA A 54 2.28 -6.98 1.92
CA ALA A 54 2.92 -8.19 2.42
C ALA A 54 2.28 -9.43 1.82
N LEU A 55 0.96 -9.45 1.69
CA LEU A 55 0.26 -10.57 1.08
C LEU A 55 0.65 -10.75 -0.38
N LEU A 56 0.82 -9.66 -1.11
CA LEU A 56 1.23 -9.74 -2.50
C LEU A 56 2.64 -10.32 -2.63
N GLN A 57 3.53 -9.94 -1.73
CA GLN A 57 4.89 -10.44 -1.75
C GLN A 57 4.93 -11.93 -1.43
N ASP A 58 4.13 -12.35 -0.46
CA ASP A 58 4.05 -13.77 -0.09
C ASP A 58 3.53 -14.59 -1.25
N GLY A 59 2.54 -14.08 -1.97
CA GLY A 59 2.00 -14.76 -3.13
C GLY A 59 3.01 -14.93 -4.25
N VAL A 60 3.92 -13.96 -4.41
CA VAL A 60 4.92 -14.00 -5.46
C VAL A 60 6.03 -14.99 -5.13
N ASN A 61 6.28 -15.22 -3.86
CA ASN A 61 7.38 -16.07 -3.41
C ASN A 61 7.06 -17.55 -3.35
N ILE A 62 5.89 -17.95 -3.70
CA ILE A 62 5.48 -19.36 -3.71
C ILE A 62 6.00 -20.16 -4.92
#